data_dcd1a6c5ac434f077b8f39f6436ce126
#
_entry.id   dcd1a6c5ac434f077b8f39f6436ce126
#
_cell.length_a   1.000
_cell.length_b   1.000
_cell.length_c   1.000
_cell.angle_alpha   90.00
_cell.angle_beta   90.00
_cell.angle_gamma   90.00
#
_symmetry.space_group_name_H-M   'P 1'
#
loop_
_entity.id
_entity.type
_entity.pdbx_description
1 polymer ?
#
loop_
_entity_poly.entity_id
_entity_poly.type
_entity_poly.pdbx_seq_one_letter_code
_entity_poly.pdbx_strand_id
1 'polypeptide(L)'
;PGLRLEITKEVDLEKLWKMTYEASQNYDVDPEWIRDTFGIAVIGKKQQGLLPPGGDGERQDGEGTEDGADGHAFFAEAPQDGASDGESLTPRDEALVGRVAAGKSDYWDAELFEYIASDLLKAVRTVFAHTSGTVEAAVEYDVPDDVYTAALEQNLFHFSAAKTLAEVQELNQAFRESKSYNEFKARAAEITRTFNDRWQRTEYRTAVQVAEAASNYRQLRRRADIFPYWVYRTAGDGQVRPSHAALDGLTLPASDPAWRKIFPPNDWNCRCRVEAIMADEFEGDFGEEQKKMQAFLTSPEWKRTTAQGWGVNRAETAEIFTANQMYIRKFPDRAASLLGKLHCQHYGLPSFGKRLAAATREFVPFTGDPAGWFAQNGRFTDFSGKTIELPERTFATHTSGKYTAARVPLLDVIAEVLRQPDEVWLNNYDGKVFDCLNYIRFYRDKAINVVCRIENGKTLAVRTWFEIAIRPTTRSGGKMAPEKDPRLKYRRGLLVKK
;
A
#
# COMPACT_ATOMS: atom_id res chain seq x y z
N PRO A 1 -33.06 28.93 -6.09
CA PRO A 1 -32.53 29.10 -7.43
C PRO A 1 -31.03 29.26 -7.30
N GLY A 2 -30.31 28.19 -7.65
CA GLY A 2 -28.85 28.15 -7.58
C GLY A 2 -28.23 29.02 -8.66
N LEU A 3 -27.22 29.80 -8.32
CA LEU A 3 -26.40 30.53 -9.26
C LEU A 3 -25.47 29.51 -9.96
N ARG A 4 -25.62 29.35 -11.25
CA ARG A 4 -24.75 28.56 -12.11
C ARG A 4 -23.84 29.54 -12.86
N LEU A 5 -22.57 29.57 -12.51
CA LEU A 5 -21.56 30.34 -13.26
C LEU A 5 -21.04 29.47 -14.41
N GLU A 6 -21.28 29.86 -15.65
CA GLU A 6 -20.62 29.27 -16.82
C GLU A 6 -19.22 29.89 -16.98
N ILE A 7 -18.21 29.06 -16.91
CA ILE A 7 -16.82 29.49 -16.97
C ILE A 7 -16.37 29.46 -18.45
N THR A 8 -16.04 30.61 -18.99
CA THR A 8 -15.32 30.72 -20.27
C THR A 8 -13.81 30.57 -20.01
N LYS A 9 -13.07 30.07 -21.01
CA LYS A 9 -11.70 29.57 -20.97
C LYS A 9 -10.56 30.43 -20.37
N GLU A 10 -10.86 31.61 -19.80
CA GLU A 10 -9.89 32.58 -19.25
C GLU A 10 -10.26 33.05 -17.85
N VAL A 11 -10.75 32.18 -16.99
CA VAL A 11 -11.05 32.57 -15.61
C VAL A 11 -9.80 32.41 -14.79
N ASP A 12 -9.39 33.51 -14.15
CA ASP A 12 -8.39 33.57 -13.10
C ASP A 12 -8.87 32.70 -11.93
N LEU A 13 -8.28 31.51 -11.79
CA LEU A 13 -8.65 30.52 -10.78
C LEU A 13 -8.46 31.04 -9.35
N GLU A 14 -7.51 31.94 -9.14
CA GLU A 14 -7.25 32.59 -7.85
C GLU A 14 -8.42 33.50 -7.46
N LYS A 15 -8.83 34.36 -8.37
CA LYS A 15 -9.98 35.25 -8.16
C LYS A 15 -11.27 34.46 -7.96
N LEU A 16 -11.44 33.37 -8.74
CA LEU A 16 -12.59 32.51 -8.61
C LEU A 16 -12.60 31.78 -7.26
N TRP A 17 -11.45 31.31 -6.78
CA TRP A 17 -11.31 30.69 -5.46
C TRP A 17 -11.66 31.65 -4.33
N LYS A 18 -11.13 32.88 -4.39
CA LYS A 18 -11.44 33.91 -3.39
C LYS A 18 -12.93 34.20 -3.32
N MET A 19 -13.58 34.37 -4.46
CA MET A 19 -15.02 34.58 -4.55
C MET A 19 -15.81 33.38 -4.02
N THR A 20 -15.38 32.17 -4.31
CA THR A 20 -16.01 30.91 -3.83
C THR A 20 -15.88 30.78 -2.33
N TYR A 21 -14.70 31.08 -1.79
CA TYR A 21 -14.44 31.07 -0.34
C TYR A 21 -15.29 32.11 0.38
N GLU A 22 -15.37 33.35 -0.11
CA GLU A 22 -16.23 34.41 0.44
C GLU A 22 -17.73 34.01 0.38
N ALA A 23 -18.15 33.41 -0.73
CA ALA A 23 -19.52 32.91 -0.89
C ALA A 23 -19.82 31.78 0.08
N SER A 24 -18.88 30.87 0.34
CA SER A 24 -19.05 29.72 1.25
C SER A 24 -19.24 30.13 2.72
N GLN A 25 -18.86 31.35 3.11
CA GLN A 25 -19.10 31.85 4.44
C GLN A 25 -20.58 32.15 4.70
N ASN A 26 -21.36 32.46 3.66
CA ASN A 26 -22.73 32.89 3.77
C ASN A 26 -23.74 32.00 3.01
N TYR A 27 -23.28 31.15 2.12
CA TYR A 27 -24.10 30.30 1.26
C TYR A 27 -23.55 28.87 1.20
N ASP A 28 -24.45 27.92 0.98
CA ASP A 28 -24.05 26.55 0.68
C ASP A 28 -23.52 26.50 -0.76
N VAL A 29 -22.24 26.22 -0.91
CA VAL A 29 -21.59 26.00 -2.20
C VAL A 29 -21.59 24.50 -2.50
N ASP A 30 -21.94 24.12 -3.73
CA ASP A 30 -21.99 22.72 -4.13
C ASP A 30 -20.62 22.05 -4.03
N PRO A 31 -20.48 21.01 -3.19
CA PRO A 31 -19.23 20.29 -3.03
C PRO A 31 -18.72 19.65 -4.32
N GLU A 32 -19.62 19.22 -5.22
CA GLU A 32 -19.24 18.64 -6.51
C GLU A 32 -18.65 19.72 -7.42
N TRP A 33 -19.28 20.89 -7.46
CA TRP A 33 -18.75 22.02 -8.21
C TRP A 33 -17.37 22.48 -7.72
N ILE A 34 -17.12 22.52 -6.40
CA ILE A 34 -15.79 22.83 -5.85
C ILE A 34 -14.76 21.80 -6.28
N ARG A 35 -15.11 20.50 -6.22
CA ARG A 35 -14.26 19.40 -6.65
C ARG A 35 -13.91 19.52 -8.13
N ASP A 36 -14.91 19.74 -8.96
CA ASP A 36 -14.75 19.77 -10.41
C ASP A 36 -13.98 21.02 -10.89
N THR A 37 -14.17 22.14 -10.20
CA THR A 37 -13.54 23.42 -10.59
C THR A 37 -12.12 23.57 -10.05
N PHE A 38 -11.87 23.16 -8.81
CA PHE A 38 -10.59 23.37 -8.12
C PHE A 38 -9.82 22.08 -7.82
N GLY A 39 -10.39 20.91 -8.10
CA GLY A 39 -9.79 19.62 -7.80
C GLY A 39 -9.60 19.36 -6.30
N ILE A 40 -10.41 19.98 -5.43
CA ILE A 40 -10.34 19.85 -3.98
C ILE A 40 -11.40 18.85 -3.51
N ALA A 41 -10.99 17.79 -2.79
CA ALA A 41 -11.92 16.84 -2.20
C ALA A 41 -12.70 17.51 -1.04
N VAL A 42 -14.00 17.69 -1.20
CA VAL A 42 -14.90 18.18 -0.13
C VAL A 42 -15.57 16.98 0.51
N ILE A 43 -15.23 16.68 1.78
CA ILE A 43 -15.65 15.48 2.52
C ILE A 43 -16.92 15.72 3.38
N GLY A 44 -17.69 16.77 3.13
CA GLY A 44 -18.93 17.09 3.84
C GLY A 44 -18.84 18.31 4.77
N LYS A 45 -20.00 18.77 5.25
CA LYS A 45 -20.08 19.92 6.17
C LYS A 45 -19.51 19.57 7.54
N LYS A 46 -18.68 20.45 8.10
CA LYS A 46 -18.26 20.41 9.49
C LYS A 46 -19.51 20.59 10.37
N GLN A 47 -19.97 19.55 11.05
CA GLN A 47 -21.01 19.72 12.06
C GLN A 47 -20.46 20.58 13.20
N GLN A 48 -21.08 21.71 13.46
CA GLN A 48 -20.84 22.49 14.67
C GLN A 48 -21.35 21.65 15.85
N GLY A 49 -20.44 20.98 16.54
CA GLY A 49 -20.74 20.26 17.76
C GLY A 49 -21.03 21.23 18.87
N LEU A 50 -22.22 21.13 19.47
CA LEU A 50 -22.51 21.72 20.78
C LEU A 50 -21.53 21.15 21.81
N LEU A 51 -20.80 22.03 22.49
CA LEU A 51 -19.96 21.68 23.63
C LEU A 51 -20.87 21.28 24.83
N PRO A 52 -20.62 20.15 25.48
CA PRO A 52 -21.21 19.90 26.79
C PRO A 52 -20.48 20.72 27.87
N PRO A 53 -21.15 21.09 28.96
CA PRO A 53 -20.59 21.95 30.01
C PRO A 53 -19.54 21.21 30.86
N GLY A 54 -18.54 21.95 31.31
CA GLY A 54 -17.38 21.48 32.03
C GLY A 54 -17.68 20.74 33.33
N GLY A 55 -16.83 19.76 33.62
CA GLY A 55 -16.72 19.10 34.91
C GLY A 55 -15.26 19.17 35.37
N ASP A 56 -15.05 19.85 36.52
CA ASP A 56 -13.78 19.89 37.23
C ASP A 56 -13.39 18.51 37.74
N GLY A 57 -12.16 18.12 37.51
CA GLY A 57 -11.58 16.87 38.03
C GLY A 57 -10.09 17.00 38.26
N GLU A 58 -9.72 16.95 39.52
CA GLU A 58 -8.43 17.19 40.12
C GLU A 58 -7.28 16.33 39.55
N ARG A 59 -6.12 16.98 39.46
CA ARG A 59 -4.81 16.31 39.21
C ARG A 59 -4.36 15.57 40.48
N GLN A 60 -3.97 14.33 40.33
CA GLN A 60 -3.08 13.66 41.28
C GLN A 60 -1.77 13.35 40.59
N ASP A 61 -0.71 13.94 41.14
CA ASP A 61 0.67 13.65 40.82
C ASP A 61 1.06 12.28 41.43
N GLY A 62 1.63 11.42 40.61
CA GLY A 62 2.17 10.13 41.05
C GLY A 62 3.55 9.92 40.42
N GLU A 63 4.59 10.14 41.22
CA GLU A 63 5.96 9.68 40.94
C GLU A 63 6.03 8.15 40.93
N GLY A 64 6.80 7.58 40.02
CA GLY A 64 7.04 6.16 40.08
C GLY A 64 7.91 5.57 38.98
N THR A 65 9.19 5.51 39.23
CA THR A 65 10.18 4.47 38.99
C THR A 65 10.35 3.86 37.59
N GLU A 66 11.59 3.97 37.15
CA GLU A 66 12.24 3.27 36.03
C GLU A 66 12.26 1.74 36.26
N ASP A 67 12.31 1.05 35.12
CA ASP A 67 12.78 -0.28 34.78
C ASP A 67 11.74 -1.27 34.30
N GLY A 68 11.92 -1.69 33.05
CA GLY A 68 11.23 -2.81 32.42
C GLY A 68 11.12 -2.67 30.91
N ALA A 69 12.17 -3.09 30.21
CA ALA A 69 12.14 -3.18 28.74
C ALA A 69 11.22 -4.33 28.30
N ASP A 70 9.93 -4.05 28.17
CA ASP A 70 8.98 -4.95 27.52
C ASP A 70 8.35 -4.27 26.32
N GLY A 71 8.46 -4.94 25.15
CA GLY A 71 8.04 -4.45 23.84
C GLY A 71 6.55 -4.21 23.64
N HIS A 72 5.76 -4.04 24.69
CA HIS A 72 4.31 -3.82 24.66
C HIS A 72 3.87 -2.35 24.75
N ALA A 73 4.80 -1.41 24.97
CA ALA A 73 4.45 -0.01 25.23
C ALA A 73 4.33 0.89 23.99
N PHE A 74 4.25 0.35 22.77
CA PHE A 74 4.33 1.14 21.54
C PHE A 74 2.99 1.56 20.93
N PHE A 75 1.88 1.05 21.42
CA PHE A 75 0.57 1.51 20.98
C PHE A 75 -0.05 2.35 22.10
N ALA A 76 0.05 3.68 21.99
CA ALA A 76 -0.80 4.55 22.76
C ALA A 76 -2.24 4.07 22.56
N GLU A 77 -2.98 3.86 23.64
CA GLU A 77 -4.36 3.38 23.61
C GLU A 77 -5.16 4.14 22.54
N ALA A 78 -5.66 3.40 21.55
CA ALA A 78 -6.63 3.95 20.63
C ALA A 78 -7.86 4.35 21.44
N PRO A 79 -8.52 5.49 21.12
CA PRO A 79 -9.74 5.87 21.79
C PRO A 79 -10.71 4.68 21.78
N GLN A 80 -11.29 4.38 22.94
CA GLN A 80 -12.26 3.31 23.09
C GLN A 80 -13.57 3.73 22.42
N ASP A 81 -13.65 3.61 21.10
CA ASP A 81 -14.92 3.63 20.40
C ASP A 81 -15.47 2.20 20.38
N GLY A 82 -16.41 1.92 21.28
CA GLY A 82 -17.31 0.77 21.23
C GLY A 82 -16.59 -0.58 21.10
N ALA A 83 -15.85 -1.01 22.13
CA ALA A 83 -15.45 -2.39 22.25
C ALA A 83 -16.74 -3.24 22.34
N SER A 84 -16.94 -4.16 21.40
CA SER A 84 -17.90 -5.24 21.59
C SER A 84 -17.41 -6.06 22.78
N ASP A 85 -18.17 -6.06 23.87
CA ASP A 85 -17.95 -6.89 25.06
C ASP A 85 -18.15 -8.36 24.72
N GLY A 86 -17.24 -8.95 23.95
CA GLY A 86 -17.29 -10.35 23.58
C GLY A 86 -15.95 -11.02 23.83
N GLU A 87 -15.85 -11.81 24.89
CA GLU A 87 -14.75 -12.73 25.16
C GLU A 87 -14.60 -13.84 24.09
N SER A 88 -15.44 -13.86 23.06
CA SER A 88 -15.49 -14.92 22.05
C SER A 88 -14.70 -14.56 20.79
N LEU A 89 -13.95 -15.53 20.28
CA LEU A 89 -13.32 -15.47 18.97
C LEU A 89 -14.35 -15.22 17.85
N THR A 90 -14.01 -14.42 16.87
CA THR A 90 -14.80 -14.36 15.63
C THR A 90 -14.75 -15.73 14.92
N PRO A 91 -15.75 -16.08 14.06
CA PRO A 91 -15.70 -17.34 13.30
C PRO A 91 -14.41 -17.53 12.49
N ARG A 92 -13.86 -16.45 11.95
CA ARG A 92 -12.58 -16.46 11.23
C ARG A 92 -11.41 -16.79 12.17
N ASP A 93 -11.35 -16.11 13.32
CA ASP A 93 -10.26 -16.30 14.29
C ASP A 93 -10.37 -17.69 14.94
N GLU A 94 -11.57 -18.20 15.16
CA GLU A 94 -11.79 -19.57 15.61
C GLU A 94 -11.28 -20.61 14.60
N ALA A 95 -11.51 -20.37 13.31
CA ALA A 95 -10.98 -21.22 12.25
C ALA A 95 -9.44 -21.17 12.19
N LEU A 96 -8.84 -19.99 12.35
CA LEU A 96 -7.37 -19.81 12.43
C LEU A 96 -6.79 -20.59 13.63
N VAL A 97 -7.35 -20.40 14.81
CA VAL A 97 -6.96 -21.11 16.05
C VAL A 97 -7.07 -22.63 15.87
N GLY A 98 -8.14 -23.10 15.22
CA GLY A 98 -8.31 -24.51 14.87
C GLY A 98 -7.24 -25.04 13.90
N ARG A 99 -6.83 -24.25 12.90
CA ARG A 99 -5.74 -24.62 11.98
C ARG A 99 -4.37 -24.68 12.67
N VAL A 100 -4.08 -23.72 13.55
CA VAL A 100 -2.86 -23.72 14.37
C VAL A 100 -2.82 -24.97 15.26
N ALA A 101 -3.89 -25.27 16.01
CA ALA A 101 -3.98 -26.44 16.87
C ALA A 101 -3.85 -27.77 16.09
N ALA A 102 -4.31 -27.81 14.85
CA ALA A 102 -4.19 -28.98 13.97
C ALA A 102 -2.82 -29.09 13.25
N GLY A 103 -1.86 -28.18 13.54
CA GLY A 103 -0.56 -28.14 12.87
C GLY A 103 -0.63 -27.83 11.37
N LYS A 104 -1.68 -27.14 10.93
CA LYS A 104 -1.88 -26.74 9.52
C LYS A 104 -1.34 -25.34 9.22
N SER A 105 -1.07 -24.55 10.25
CA SER A 105 -0.55 -23.18 10.17
C SER A 105 0.70 -23.07 11.06
N ASP A 106 1.81 -23.70 10.65
CA ASP A 106 3.05 -23.72 11.43
C ASP A 106 3.75 -22.36 11.47
N TYR A 107 3.80 -21.67 10.34
CA TYR A 107 4.40 -20.34 10.21
C TYR A 107 3.64 -19.43 9.24
N TRP A 108 2.69 -19.98 8.49
CA TRP A 108 1.91 -19.29 7.46
C TRP A 108 0.46 -19.73 7.50
N ASP A 109 -0.43 -18.76 7.31
CA ASP A 109 -1.85 -18.99 7.10
C ASP A 109 -2.34 -18.14 5.93
N ALA A 110 -2.72 -18.78 4.84
CA ALA A 110 -3.09 -18.08 3.60
C ALA A 110 -4.41 -17.32 3.71
N GLU A 111 -5.36 -17.81 4.50
CA GLU A 111 -6.66 -17.15 4.69
C GLU A 111 -6.50 -15.88 5.53
N LEU A 112 -5.64 -15.94 6.56
CA LEU A 112 -5.27 -14.76 7.35
C LEU A 112 -4.55 -13.73 6.49
N PHE A 113 -3.57 -14.15 5.69
CA PHE A 113 -2.87 -13.26 4.77
C PHE A 113 -3.81 -12.58 3.77
N GLU A 114 -4.70 -13.34 3.14
CA GLU A 114 -5.69 -12.82 2.19
C GLU A 114 -6.64 -11.82 2.86
N TYR A 115 -7.06 -12.10 4.08
CA TYR A 115 -7.89 -11.19 4.88
C TYR A 115 -7.17 -9.86 5.14
N ILE A 116 -5.97 -9.90 5.71
CA ILE A 116 -5.18 -8.69 6.03
C ILE A 116 -4.88 -7.90 4.76
N ALA A 117 -4.38 -8.56 3.72
CA ALA A 117 -4.01 -7.91 2.48
C ALA A 117 -5.22 -7.28 1.78
N SER A 118 -6.34 -7.98 1.67
CA SER A 118 -7.53 -7.46 1.00
C SER A 118 -8.13 -6.26 1.72
N ASP A 119 -8.08 -6.25 3.05
CA ASP A 119 -8.58 -5.14 3.85
C ASP A 119 -7.70 -3.90 3.67
N LEU A 120 -6.39 -4.02 3.82
CA LEU A 120 -5.46 -2.91 3.63
C LEU A 120 -5.43 -2.36 2.19
N LEU A 121 -5.56 -3.24 1.18
CA LEU A 121 -5.65 -2.82 -0.21
C LEU A 121 -6.90 -1.97 -0.50
N LYS A 122 -8.03 -2.21 0.18
CA LYS A 122 -9.22 -1.36 0.05
C LYS A 122 -8.92 0.09 0.44
N ALA A 123 -8.10 0.31 1.48
CA ALA A 123 -7.73 1.65 1.92
C ALA A 123 -7.09 2.46 0.79
N VAL A 124 -6.13 1.88 0.07
CA VAL A 124 -5.43 2.53 -1.05
C VAL A 124 -6.35 2.67 -2.26
N ARG A 125 -7.02 1.59 -2.66
CA ARG A 125 -7.86 1.57 -3.86
C ARG A 125 -9.03 2.53 -3.78
N THR A 126 -9.63 2.71 -2.61
CA THR A 126 -10.73 3.67 -2.41
C THR A 126 -10.24 5.10 -2.65
N VAL A 127 -9.09 5.48 -2.11
CA VAL A 127 -8.56 6.83 -2.28
C VAL A 127 -8.23 7.11 -3.76
N PHE A 128 -7.54 6.17 -4.44
CA PHE A 128 -7.11 6.40 -5.81
C PHE A 128 -8.21 6.18 -6.86
N ALA A 129 -9.25 5.39 -6.59
CA ALA A 129 -10.41 5.26 -7.48
C ALA A 129 -11.17 6.59 -7.65
N HIS A 130 -11.20 7.42 -6.61
CA HIS A 130 -11.85 8.73 -6.67
C HIS A 130 -11.01 9.77 -7.42
N THR A 131 -9.71 9.54 -7.58
CA THR A 131 -8.80 10.48 -8.27
C THR A 131 -8.62 10.19 -9.75
N SER A 132 -8.95 8.98 -10.22
CA SER A 132 -8.79 8.59 -11.64
C SER A 132 -9.91 9.05 -12.58
N GLY A 133 -10.97 9.70 -12.06
CA GLY A 133 -12.15 10.08 -12.84
C GLY A 133 -12.10 11.46 -13.49
N THR A 134 -11.20 12.33 -13.11
CA THR A 134 -11.20 13.72 -13.56
C THR A 134 -9.80 14.30 -13.59
N VAL A 135 -9.12 14.30 -14.70
CA VAL A 135 -8.31 15.44 -15.17
C VAL A 135 -7.68 15.10 -16.52
N GLU A 136 -8.26 15.54 -17.61
CA GLU A 136 -7.52 15.99 -18.79
C GLU A 136 -6.92 17.35 -18.49
N ALA A 137 -5.79 17.38 -17.85
CA ALA A 137 -4.91 18.54 -17.83
C ALA A 137 -3.48 18.04 -17.84
N ALA A 138 -2.85 18.20 -18.98
CA ALA A 138 -1.47 17.87 -19.22
C ALA A 138 -0.54 18.61 -18.25
N VAL A 139 -0.23 17.96 -17.15
CA VAL A 139 0.97 18.25 -16.38
C VAL A 139 1.68 16.92 -16.23
N GLU A 140 2.86 16.85 -16.82
CA GLU A 140 3.72 15.68 -16.85
C GLU A 140 4.14 15.33 -15.42
N TYR A 141 3.60 14.22 -14.91
CA TYR A 141 4.07 13.64 -13.63
C TYR A 141 5.36 12.87 -13.86
N ASP A 142 6.25 12.97 -12.90
CA ASP A 142 7.43 12.11 -12.85
C ASP A 142 7.08 10.62 -12.72
N VAL A 143 5.92 10.30 -12.13
CA VAL A 143 5.44 8.91 -11.91
C VAL A 143 3.95 8.81 -12.20
N PRO A 144 3.50 7.95 -13.14
CA PRO A 144 2.10 7.68 -13.40
C PRO A 144 1.35 7.17 -12.16
N ASP A 145 0.05 7.48 -12.04
CA ASP A 145 -0.78 7.07 -10.90
C ASP A 145 -0.82 5.55 -10.73
N ASP A 146 -0.89 4.81 -11.83
CA ASP A 146 -0.88 3.35 -11.84
C ASP A 146 0.40 2.76 -11.27
N VAL A 147 1.56 3.37 -11.58
CA VAL A 147 2.86 2.94 -11.07
C VAL A 147 2.95 3.19 -9.57
N TYR A 148 2.51 4.36 -9.14
CA TYR A 148 2.51 4.72 -7.72
C TYR A 148 1.59 3.80 -6.91
N THR A 149 0.36 3.60 -7.39
CA THR A 149 -0.61 2.68 -6.77
C THR A 149 -0.06 1.26 -6.72
N ALA A 150 0.58 0.79 -7.79
CA ALA A 150 1.22 -0.53 -7.81
C ALA A 150 2.32 -0.66 -6.75
N ALA A 151 3.12 0.38 -6.55
CA ALA A 151 4.16 0.38 -5.51
C ALA A 151 3.57 0.32 -4.10
N LEU A 152 2.53 1.11 -3.82
CA LEU A 152 1.80 1.06 -2.55
C LEU A 152 1.18 -0.32 -2.30
N GLU A 153 0.54 -0.92 -3.31
CA GLU A 153 -0.05 -2.26 -3.19
C GLU A 153 1.02 -3.32 -2.91
N GLN A 154 2.16 -3.28 -3.59
CA GLN A 154 3.28 -4.19 -3.31
C GLN A 154 3.77 -4.03 -1.87
N ASN A 155 3.91 -2.81 -1.39
CA ASN A 155 4.28 -2.53 0.01
C ASN A 155 3.27 -3.13 0.99
N LEU A 156 1.97 -3.01 0.73
CA LEU A 156 0.92 -3.62 1.57
C LEU A 156 0.96 -5.15 1.54
N PHE A 157 1.25 -5.79 0.42
CA PHE A 157 1.44 -7.24 0.39
C PHE A 157 2.60 -7.68 1.27
N HIS A 158 3.72 -6.96 1.24
CA HIS A 158 4.86 -7.23 2.13
C HIS A 158 4.51 -7.06 3.61
N PHE A 159 3.85 -5.96 3.94
CA PHE A 159 3.41 -5.70 5.30
C PHE A 159 2.44 -6.77 5.81
N SER A 160 1.42 -7.10 5.03
CA SER A 160 0.43 -8.14 5.36
C SER A 160 1.08 -9.50 5.58
N ALA A 161 2.08 -9.83 4.77
CA ALA A 161 2.83 -11.06 4.94
C ALA A 161 3.65 -11.08 6.23
N ALA A 162 4.32 -9.98 6.56
CA ALA A 162 5.08 -9.87 7.81
C ALA A 162 4.16 -9.95 9.05
N LYS A 163 3.00 -9.31 9.00
CA LYS A 163 1.98 -9.38 10.05
C LYS A 163 1.44 -10.79 10.21
N THR A 164 1.08 -11.46 9.11
CA THR A 164 0.63 -12.87 9.13
C THR A 164 1.66 -13.79 9.82
N LEU A 165 2.93 -13.66 9.44
CA LEU A 165 4.00 -14.43 10.08
C LEU A 165 4.10 -14.15 11.58
N ALA A 166 3.99 -12.89 11.99
CA ALA A 166 4.09 -12.50 13.40
C ALA A 166 2.94 -13.10 14.22
N GLU A 167 1.71 -12.95 13.75
CA GLU A 167 0.53 -13.48 14.44
C GLU A 167 0.53 -15.00 14.54
N VAL A 168 0.80 -15.68 13.41
CA VAL A 168 0.88 -17.16 13.40
C VAL A 168 1.97 -17.68 14.33
N GLN A 169 3.10 -16.99 14.45
CA GLN A 169 4.15 -17.38 15.40
C GLN A 169 3.71 -17.21 16.85
N GLU A 170 3.05 -16.10 17.20
CA GLU A 170 2.53 -15.89 18.56
C GLU A 170 1.46 -16.92 18.93
N LEU A 171 0.56 -17.22 18.00
CA LEU A 171 -0.44 -18.29 18.19
C LEU A 171 0.23 -19.67 18.39
N ASN A 172 1.23 -20.02 17.60
CA ASN A 172 1.96 -21.27 17.75
C ASN A 172 2.75 -21.33 19.07
N GLN A 173 3.29 -20.21 19.53
CA GLN A 173 3.94 -20.11 20.83
C GLN A 173 2.90 -20.34 21.95
N ALA A 174 1.79 -19.62 21.90
CA ALA A 174 0.70 -19.78 22.87
C ALA A 174 0.18 -21.23 22.92
N PHE A 175 0.06 -21.89 21.75
CA PHE A 175 -0.34 -23.29 21.67
C PHE A 175 0.64 -24.23 22.40
N ARG A 176 1.94 -24.08 22.16
CA ARG A 176 2.99 -24.90 22.79
C ARG A 176 3.07 -24.71 24.31
N GLU A 177 2.79 -23.50 24.78
CA GLU A 177 2.85 -23.15 26.21
C GLU A 177 1.59 -23.48 26.99
N SER A 178 0.47 -23.73 26.31
CA SER A 178 -0.82 -24.04 26.93
C SER A 178 -0.92 -25.49 27.36
N LYS A 179 -1.49 -25.72 28.56
CA LYS A 179 -1.68 -27.05 29.12
C LYS A 179 -2.95 -27.75 28.62
N SER A 180 -3.86 -26.99 28.02
CA SER A 180 -5.11 -27.48 27.47
C SER A 180 -5.57 -26.67 26.28
N TYR A 181 -6.45 -27.24 25.43
CA TYR A 181 -7.04 -26.51 24.32
C TYR A 181 -7.87 -25.30 24.77
N ASN A 182 -8.54 -25.37 25.90
CA ASN A 182 -9.31 -24.23 26.42
C ASN A 182 -8.39 -23.07 26.86
N GLU A 183 -7.26 -23.39 27.50
CA GLU A 183 -6.26 -22.40 27.85
C GLU A 183 -5.66 -21.74 26.58
N PHE A 184 -5.33 -22.56 25.59
CA PHE A 184 -4.88 -22.04 24.27
C PHE A 184 -5.94 -21.13 23.64
N LYS A 185 -7.21 -21.55 23.60
CA LYS A 185 -8.31 -20.77 23.03
C LYS A 185 -8.47 -19.41 23.72
N ALA A 186 -8.35 -19.37 25.05
CA ALA A 186 -8.41 -18.12 25.81
C ALA A 186 -7.24 -17.17 25.47
N ARG A 187 -6.01 -17.70 25.44
CA ARG A 187 -4.82 -16.90 25.03
C ARG A 187 -4.90 -16.44 23.57
N ALA A 188 -5.36 -17.32 22.69
CA ALA A 188 -5.53 -17.01 21.27
C ALA A 188 -6.58 -15.91 21.04
N ALA A 189 -7.62 -15.85 21.84
CA ALA A 189 -8.63 -14.78 21.76
C ALA A 189 -8.02 -13.40 22.01
N GLU A 190 -7.09 -13.26 22.96
CA GLU A 190 -6.39 -11.99 23.19
C GLU A 190 -5.41 -11.65 22.06
N ILE A 191 -4.68 -12.64 21.53
CA ILE A 191 -3.76 -12.45 20.41
C ILE A 191 -4.54 -11.97 19.17
N THR A 192 -5.57 -12.71 18.75
CA THR A 192 -6.34 -12.37 17.55
C THR A 192 -7.08 -11.05 17.69
N ARG A 193 -7.64 -10.73 18.86
CA ARG A 193 -8.24 -9.43 19.13
C ARG A 193 -7.23 -8.30 18.99
N THR A 194 -6.00 -8.50 19.46
CA THR A 194 -4.93 -7.51 19.32
C THR A 194 -4.55 -7.31 17.86
N PHE A 195 -4.26 -8.39 17.13
CA PHE A 195 -3.81 -8.31 15.73
C PHE A 195 -4.93 -7.92 14.76
N ASN A 196 -6.10 -8.53 14.87
CA ASN A 196 -7.14 -8.49 13.86
C ASN A 196 -8.26 -7.49 14.13
N ASP A 197 -8.31 -6.89 15.33
CA ASP A 197 -9.24 -5.80 15.64
C ASP A 197 -8.48 -4.50 15.94
N ARG A 198 -7.75 -4.44 17.04
CA ARG A 198 -7.11 -3.19 17.48
C ARG A 198 -6.06 -2.69 16.50
N TRP A 199 -5.09 -3.55 16.15
CA TRP A 199 -4.00 -3.16 15.26
C TRP A 199 -4.45 -3.05 13.81
N GLN A 200 -5.28 -3.98 13.33
CA GLN A 200 -5.81 -3.93 11.96
C GLN A 200 -6.56 -2.63 11.68
N ARG A 201 -7.36 -2.16 12.61
CA ARG A 201 -8.08 -0.90 12.51
C ARG A 201 -7.13 0.31 12.43
N THR A 202 -6.08 0.32 13.28
CA THR A 202 -5.05 1.36 13.26
C THR A 202 -4.25 1.36 11.95
N GLU A 203 -3.87 0.18 11.48
CA GLU A 203 -3.13 -0.01 10.23
C GLU A 203 -3.96 0.41 9.02
N TYR A 204 -5.23 0.01 8.97
CA TYR A 204 -6.16 0.44 7.92
C TYR A 204 -6.30 1.96 7.88
N ARG A 205 -6.59 2.60 9.01
CA ARG A 205 -6.71 4.07 9.10
C ARG A 205 -5.41 4.76 8.67
N THR A 206 -4.27 4.23 9.09
CA THR A 206 -2.96 4.76 8.69
C THR A 206 -2.71 4.60 7.19
N ALA A 207 -3.10 3.47 6.60
CA ALA A 207 -2.98 3.25 5.16
C ALA A 207 -3.85 4.25 4.35
N VAL A 208 -5.08 4.52 4.81
CA VAL A 208 -5.93 5.58 4.22
C VAL A 208 -5.24 6.93 4.30
N GLN A 209 -4.75 7.31 5.49
CA GLN A 209 -4.10 8.60 5.71
C GLN A 209 -2.83 8.77 4.86
N VAL A 210 -2.04 7.72 4.70
CA VAL A 210 -0.87 7.76 3.79
C VAL A 210 -1.31 7.92 2.33
N ALA A 211 -2.35 7.21 1.90
CA ALA A 211 -2.85 7.32 0.53
C ALA A 211 -3.41 8.72 0.24
N GLU A 212 -4.18 9.29 1.19
CA GLU A 212 -4.70 10.65 1.10
C GLU A 212 -3.57 11.69 1.09
N ALA A 213 -2.60 11.54 2.00
CA ALA A 213 -1.43 12.43 2.06
C ALA A 213 -0.60 12.37 0.78
N ALA A 214 -0.47 11.19 0.18
CA ALA A 214 0.20 11.00 -1.09
C ALA A 214 -0.54 11.70 -2.25
N SER A 215 -1.86 11.57 -2.30
CA SER A 215 -2.68 12.29 -3.26
C SER A 215 -2.54 13.80 -3.08
N ASN A 216 -2.63 14.30 -1.83
CA ASN A 216 -2.45 15.71 -1.51
C ASN A 216 -1.05 16.22 -1.90
N TYR A 217 0.02 15.49 -1.54
CA TYR A 217 1.39 15.88 -1.88
C TYR A 217 1.58 16.11 -3.38
N ARG A 218 1.00 15.24 -4.21
CA ARG A 218 1.06 15.37 -5.66
C ARG A 218 0.31 16.61 -6.16
N GLN A 219 -0.84 16.93 -5.58
CA GLN A 219 -1.58 18.15 -5.90
C GLN A 219 -0.81 19.41 -5.47
N LEU A 220 -0.20 19.39 -4.27
CA LEU A 220 0.63 20.47 -3.76
C LEU A 220 1.84 20.73 -4.67
N ARG A 221 2.51 19.66 -5.10
CA ARG A 221 3.66 19.75 -6.03
C ARG A 221 3.28 20.38 -7.38
N ARG A 222 2.11 20.03 -7.91
CA ARG A 222 1.61 20.62 -9.18
C ARG A 222 1.39 22.11 -9.11
N ARG A 223 1.01 22.61 -7.94
CA ARG A 223 0.61 24.00 -7.72
C ARG A 223 1.70 24.82 -7.04
N ALA A 224 2.91 24.26 -6.90
CA ALA A 224 4.01 24.92 -6.17
C ALA A 224 4.44 26.25 -6.79
N ASP A 225 4.21 26.45 -8.10
CA ASP A 225 4.48 27.74 -8.77
C ASP A 225 3.48 28.82 -8.37
N ILE A 226 2.23 28.44 -8.05
CA ILE A 226 1.17 29.36 -7.61
C ILE A 226 1.19 29.51 -6.08
N PHE A 227 1.39 28.39 -5.38
CA PHE A 227 1.41 28.29 -3.94
C PHE A 227 2.81 27.85 -3.48
N PRO A 228 3.77 28.79 -3.43
CA PRO A 228 5.18 28.45 -3.23
C PRO A 228 5.52 28.06 -1.80
N TYR A 229 4.60 28.24 -0.83
CA TYR A 229 4.81 27.94 0.57
C TYR A 229 3.81 26.91 1.07
N TRP A 230 4.31 26.00 1.89
CA TRP A 230 3.51 24.95 2.52
C TRP A 230 3.54 25.09 4.02
N VAL A 231 2.36 24.87 4.63
CA VAL A 231 2.15 24.99 6.07
C VAL A 231 1.80 23.62 6.64
N TYR A 232 2.51 23.18 7.66
CA TYR A 232 2.16 21.99 8.43
C TYR A 232 0.97 22.28 9.33
N ARG A 233 -0.08 21.50 9.27
CA ARG A 233 -1.29 21.65 10.09
C ARG A 233 -1.59 20.37 10.84
N THR A 234 -1.82 20.51 12.13
CA THR A 234 -2.33 19.43 12.97
C THR A 234 -3.86 19.43 12.95
N ALA A 235 -4.45 18.40 13.58
CA ALA A 235 -5.91 18.34 13.75
C ALA A 235 -6.41 19.39 14.77
N GLY A 236 -5.52 20.00 15.58
CA GLY A 236 -5.84 21.04 16.55
C GLY A 236 -6.65 20.58 17.77
N ASP A 237 -6.72 19.27 18.03
CA ASP A 237 -7.46 18.71 19.17
C ASP A 237 -6.52 18.07 20.21
N GLY A 238 -7.09 17.67 21.36
CA GLY A 238 -6.35 17.08 22.47
C GLY A 238 -5.72 15.71 22.19
N GLN A 239 -5.93 15.12 20.99
CA GLN A 239 -5.33 13.87 20.57
C GLN A 239 -4.08 14.08 19.70
N VAL A 240 -3.70 15.32 19.43
CA VAL A 240 -2.47 15.64 18.70
C VAL A 240 -1.28 15.39 19.60
N ARG A 241 -0.35 14.57 19.15
CA ARG A 241 0.90 14.30 19.90
C ARG A 241 1.72 15.56 20.09
N PRO A 242 2.37 15.76 21.25
CA PRO A 242 3.20 16.95 21.50
C PRO A 242 4.26 17.19 20.43
N SER A 243 4.87 16.11 19.89
CA SER A 243 5.82 16.20 18.79
C SER A 243 5.22 16.75 17.50
N HIS A 244 3.96 16.44 17.21
CA HIS A 244 3.27 16.96 16.02
C HIS A 244 2.75 18.39 16.26
N ALA A 245 2.29 18.68 17.47
CA ALA A 245 1.87 20.02 17.85
C ALA A 245 3.01 21.06 17.69
N ALA A 246 4.26 20.65 17.94
CA ALA A 246 5.44 21.49 17.72
C ALA A 246 5.67 21.92 16.26
N LEU A 247 5.06 21.20 15.29
CA LEU A 247 5.11 21.53 13.88
C LEU A 247 3.92 22.35 13.40
N ASP A 248 2.90 22.54 14.22
CA ASP A 248 1.69 23.26 13.80
C ASP A 248 2.03 24.69 13.40
N GLY A 249 1.57 25.10 12.22
CA GLY A 249 1.88 26.42 11.65
C GLY A 249 3.28 26.55 11.03
N LEU A 250 4.14 25.53 11.13
CA LEU A 250 5.45 25.58 10.48
C LEU A 250 5.29 25.80 8.97
N THR A 251 5.85 26.91 8.47
CA THR A 251 5.73 27.33 7.08
C THR A 251 7.11 27.31 6.41
N LEU A 252 7.22 26.54 5.33
CA LEU A 252 8.46 26.40 4.57
C LEU A 252 8.19 26.50 3.07
N PRO A 253 9.19 26.90 2.25
CA PRO A 253 9.08 26.79 0.81
C PRO A 253 8.70 25.39 0.37
N ALA A 254 7.88 25.24 -0.67
CA ALA A 254 7.48 23.95 -1.24
C ALA A 254 8.69 23.10 -1.69
N SER A 255 9.81 23.75 -2.03
CA SER A 255 11.08 23.10 -2.41
C SER A 255 11.96 22.71 -1.22
N ASP A 256 11.59 23.06 0.01
CA ASP A 256 12.43 22.79 1.18
C ASP A 256 12.63 21.28 1.39
N PRO A 257 13.89 20.82 1.54
CA PRO A 257 14.19 19.40 1.71
C PRO A 257 13.63 18.80 3.02
N ALA A 258 13.25 19.62 3.99
CA ALA A 258 12.61 19.15 5.23
C ALA A 258 11.32 18.36 4.93
N TRP A 259 10.59 18.71 3.88
CA TRP A 259 9.37 18.00 3.47
C TRP A 259 9.59 16.52 3.14
N ARG A 260 10.83 16.12 2.81
CA ARG A 260 11.18 14.70 2.65
C ARG A 260 11.14 13.91 3.96
N LYS A 261 11.16 14.60 5.09
CA LYS A 261 11.18 14.01 6.43
C LYS A 261 9.87 14.22 7.17
N ILE A 262 9.39 15.47 7.21
CA ILE A 262 8.29 15.86 8.08
C ILE A 262 6.91 15.82 7.41
N PHE A 263 6.83 15.55 6.11
CA PHE A 263 5.52 15.45 5.43
C PHE A 263 4.68 14.34 6.07
N PRO A 264 3.46 14.64 6.56
CA PRO A 264 2.66 13.66 7.28
C PRO A 264 2.15 12.52 6.38
N PRO A 265 1.74 11.38 6.97
CA PRO A 265 1.68 11.10 8.41
C PRO A 265 3.04 10.71 9.00
N ASN A 266 3.28 11.15 10.24
CA ASN A 266 4.54 10.93 10.97
C ASN A 266 4.38 9.98 12.18
N ASP A 267 3.26 9.30 12.29
CA ASP A 267 2.99 8.27 13.30
C ASP A 267 1.66 7.56 12.96
N TRP A 268 1.35 6.49 13.67
CA TRP A 268 0.08 5.78 13.59
C TRP A 268 -1.11 6.71 13.85
N ASN A 269 -2.18 6.59 13.03
CA ASN A 269 -3.37 7.45 13.10
C ASN A 269 -3.07 8.96 13.07
N CYS A 270 -1.99 9.37 12.42
CA CYS A 270 -1.63 10.78 12.30
C CYS A 270 -2.62 11.51 11.38
N ARG A 271 -3.34 12.52 11.93
CA ARG A 271 -4.32 13.34 11.22
C ARG A 271 -3.78 14.70 10.78
N CYS A 272 -2.46 14.88 10.82
CA CYS A 272 -1.82 16.08 10.32
C CYS A 272 -1.89 16.14 8.80
N ARG A 273 -1.86 17.34 8.25
CA ARG A 273 -1.89 17.62 6.82
C ARG A 273 -0.95 18.76 6.47
N VAL A 274 -0.73 18.96 5.20
CA VAL A 274 -0.01 20.12 4.66
C VAL A 274 -0.98 20.92 3.80
N GLU A 275 -1.00 22.22 4.01
CA GLU A 275 -1.75 23.20 3.23
C GLU A 275 -0.78 24.04 2.43
N ALA A 276 -1.18 24.45 1.23
CA ALA A 276 -0.41 25.38 0.40
C ALA A 276 -0.96 26.79 0.58
N ILE A 277 -0.09 27.78 0.63
CA ILE A 277 -0.44 29.19 0.72
C ILE A 277 0.29 30.02 -0.35
N MET A 278 -0.29 31.16 -0.69
CA MET A 278 0.33 32.13 -1.61
C MET A 278 1.47 32.88 -0.93
N ALA A 279 2.30 33.52 -1.75
CA ALA A 279 3.48 34.22 -1.25
C ALA A 279 3.15 35.40 -0.31
N ASP A 280 2.04 36.07 -0.55
CA ASP A 280 1.56 37.22 0.24
C ASP A 280 0.79 36.82 1.50
N GLU A 281 0.45 35.54 1.66
CA GLU A 281 -0.19 35.03 2.89
C GLU A 281 0.81 34.70 3.99
N PHE A 282 2.11 34.69 3.69
CA PHE A 282 3.16 34.43 4.68
C PHE A 282 3.83 35.72 5.13
N GLU A 283 3.49 36.18 6.33
CA GLU A 283 4.07 37.37 6.99
C GLU A 283 5.25 37.03 7.93
N GLY A 284 5.65 35.74 8.02
CA GLY A 284 6.68 35.26 8.94
C GLY A 284 8.11 35.41 8.42
N ASP A 285 9.06 34.95 9.21
CA ASP A 285 10.49 34.89 8.88
C ASP A 285 10.94 33.44 8.66
N PHE A 286 11.40 33.13 7.45
CA PHE A 286 11.89 31.78 7.12
C PHE A 286 13.10 31.36 7.96
N GLY A 287 13.91 32.29 8.44
CA GLY A 287 15.03 31.98 9.32
C GLY A 287 14.55 31.45 10.67
N GLU A 288 13.47 32.00 11.20
CA GLU A 288 12.83 31.47 12.42
C GLU A 288 12.15 30.14 12.19
N GLU A 289 11.45 29.98 11.07
CA GLU A 289 10.84 28.70 10.71
C GLU A 289 11.89 27.58 10.52
N GLN A 290 13.02 27.87 9.90
CA GLN A 290 14.15 26.95 9.77
C GLN A 290 14.75 26.58 11.15
N LYS A 291 14.85 27.52 12.09
CA LYS A 291 15.32 27.24 13.45
C LYS A 291 14.34 26.32 14.18
N LYS A 292 13.03 26.56 14.11
CA LYS A 292 11.99 25.69 14.69
C LYS A 292 12.09 24.29 14.12
N MET A 293 12.16 24.18 12.79
CA MET A 293 12.29 22.90 12.09
C MET A 293 13.56 22.15 12.51
N GLN A 294 14.71 22.83 12.56
CA GLN A 294 15.97 22.20 12.95
C GLN A 294 15.95 21.75 14.42
N ALA A 295 15.40 22.54 15.32
CA ALA A 295 15.20 22.16 16.70
C ALA A 295 14.33 20.90 16.83
N PHE A 296 13.23 20.83 16.06
CA PHE A 296 12.36 19.66 16.00
C PHE A 296 13.08 18.41 15.50
N LEU A 297 13.81 18.49 14.36
CA LEU A 297 14.52 17.36 13.77
C LEU A 297 15.66 16.81 14.66
N THR A 298 16.13 17.56 15.64
CA THR A 298 17.14 17.15 16.61
C THR A 298 16.57 16.70 17.95
N SER A 299 15.25 16.83 18.15
CA SER A 299 14.56 16.49 19.38
C SER A 299 14.59 15.00 19.70
N PRO A 300 14.51 14.61 20.99
CA PRO A 300 14.39 13.21 21.39
C PRO A 300 13.13 12.55 20.82
N GLU A 301 12.04 13.30 20.74
CA GLU A 301 10.74 12.86 20.19
C GLU A 301 10.89 12.46 18.74
N TRP A 302 11.54 13.30 17.91
CA TRP A 302 11.79 12.99 16.52
C TRP A 302 12.70 11.78 16.33
N LYS A 303 13.71 11.63 17.17
CA LYS A 303 14.58 10.45 17.16
C LYS A 303 13.78 9.17 17.46
N ARG A 304 12.85 9.20 18.40
CA ARG A 304 11.95 8.06 18.67
C ARG A 304 11.05 7.77 17.48
N THR A 305 10.44 8.78 16.91
CA THR A 305 9.59 8.69 15.71
C THR A 305 10.33 8.02 14.55
N THR A 306 11.55 8.47 14.25
CA THR A 306 12.36 7.88 13.16
C THR A 306 12.83 6.46 13.45
N ALA A 307 13.13 6.13 14.72
CA ALA A 307 13.48 4.77 15.12
C ALA A 307 12.33 3.77 14.91
N GLN A 308 11.09 4.24 14.84
CA GLN A 308 9.89 3.43 14.58
C GLN A 308 9.54 3.33 13.08
N GLY A 309 10.36 3.89 12.19
CA GLY A 309 10.14 3.84 10.75
C GLY A 309 9.33 5.01 10.19
N TRP A 310 9.11 6.06 11.00
CA TRP A 310 8.51 7.33 10.57
C TRP A 310 9.60 8.33 10.18
N GLY A 311 9.22 9.53 9.79
CA GLY A 311 10.20 10.56 9.40
C GLY A 311 10.70 10.43 7.98
N VAL A 312 9.88 9.87 7.11
CA VAL A 312 10.06 9.82 5.67
C VAL A 312 8.80 10.26 4.97
N ASN A 313 8.92 10.98 3.89
CA ASN A 313 7.77 11.34 3.06
C ASN A 313 7.30 10.11 2.28
N ARG A 314 6.22 9.50 2.74
CA ARG A 314 5.65 8.29 2.14
C ARG A 314 5.07 8.52 0.75
N ALA A 315 4.72 9.78 0.46
CA ALA A 315 4.30 10.16 -0.88
C ALA A 315 5.46 10.12 -1.90
N GLU A 316 6.70 10.36 -1.47
CA GLU A 316 7.88 10.22 -2.35
C GLU A 316 8.38 8.79 -2.43
N THR A 317 8.35 8.04 -1.32
CA THR A 317 8.89 6.67 -1.27
C THR A 317 7.93 5.61 -1.81
N ALA A 318 6.64 5.93 -1.92
CA ALA A 318 5.56 4.98 -2.23
C ALA A 318 5.52 3.78 -1.25
N GLU A 319 5.87 4.03 0.01
CA GLU A 319 5.83 3.05 1.09
C GLU A 319 4.82 3.48 2.15
N ILE A 320 3.78 2.70 2.39
CA ILE A 320 2.85 2.92 3.49
C ILE A 320 3.52 2.53 4.81
N PHE A 321 4.14 1.36 4.84
CA PHE A 321 4.87 0.84 5.98
C PHE A 321 6.31 0.53 5.58
N THR A 322 7.25 1.24 6.19
CA THR A 322 8.67 1.07 5.88
C THR A 322 9.21 -0.26 6.40
N ALA A 323 10.37 -0.68 5.88
CA ALA A 323 11.07 -1.89 6.34
C ALA A 323 11.47 -1.83 7.84
N ASN A 324 11.43 -0.66 8.45
CA ASN A 324 11.76 -0.48 9.87
C ASN A 324 10.55 -0.60 10.81
N GLN A 325 9.36 -0.92 10.29
CA GLN A 325 8.19 -1.13 11.13
C GLN A 325 8.27 -2.47 11.91
N MET A 326 7.44 -2.59 12.96
CA MET A 326 7.54 -3.63 13.99
C MET A 326 7.56 -5.07 13.47
N TYR A 327 6.65 -5.44 12.56
CA TYR A 327 6.55 -6.83 12.08
C TYR A 327 7.77 -7.26 11.28
N ILE A 328 8.30 -6.36 10.44
CA ILE A 328 9.50 -6.63 9.63
C ILE A 328 10.73 -6.61 10.52
N ARG A 329 10.86 -5.63 11.42
CA ARG A 329 12.01 -5.48 12.32
C ARG A 329 12.17 -6.64 13.30
N LYS A 330 11.06 -7.21 13.80
CA LYS A 330 11.07 -8.33 14.74
C LYS A 330 11.69 -9.60 14.13
N PHE A 331 11.61 -9.78 12.80
CA PHE A 331 12.03 -11.00 12.11
C PHE A 331 12.72 -10.75 10.75
N PRO A 332 13.67 -9.80 10.60
CA PRO A 332 14.09 -9.33 9.28
C PRO A 332 14.61 -10.45 8.38
N ASP A 333 15.59 -11.24 8.85
CA ASP A 333 16.19 -12.32 8.06
C ASP A 333 15.29 -13.55 7.95
N ARG A 334 14.59 -13.87 9.03
CA ARG A 334 13.73 -15.04 9.09
C ARG A 334 12.47 -14.84 8.27
N ALA A 335 11.87 -13.64 8.29
CA ALA A 335 10.70 -13.31 7.48
C ALA A 335 11.03 -13.46 5.98
N ALA A 336 12.11 -12.86 5.52
CA ALA A 336 12.54 -12.99 4.12
C ALA A 336 12.77 -14.44 3.70
N SER A 337 13.44 -15.24 4.56
CA SER A 337 13.67 -16.66 4.31
C SER A 337 12.39 -17.47 4.25
N LEU A 338 11.43 -17.21 5.14
CA LEU A 338 10.14 -17.93 5.17
C LEU A 338 9.26 -17.54 4.00
N LEU A 339 9.15 -16.24 3.68
CA LEU A 339 8.38 -15.76 2.54
C LEU A 339 8.92 -16.31 1.21
N GLY A 340 10.24 -16.43 1.07
CA GLY A 340 10.87 -17.05 -0.09
C GLY A 340 10.59 -18.54 -0.26
N LYS A 341 10.11 -19.22 0.79
CA LYS A 341 9.70 -20.65 0.73
C LYS A 341 8.22 -20.83 0.39
N LEU A 342 7.41 -19.78 0.48
CA LEU A 342 5.99 -19.86 0.13
C LEU A 342 5.83 -20.25 -1.34
N HIS A 343 4.89 -21.15 -1.62
CA HIS A 343 4.54 -21.58 -2.97
C HIS A 343 3.06 -22.00 -3.06
N CYS A 344 2.59 -22.33 -4.23
CA CYS A 344 1.17 -22.57 -4.52
C CYS A 344 0.44 -23.49 -3.51
N GLN A 345 1.10 -24.49 -2.93
CA GLN A 345 0.44 -25.37 -1.95
C GLN A 345 0.15 -24.69 -0.61
N HIS A 346 0.97 -23.70 -0.21
CA HIS A 346 0.71 -22.91 1.00
C HIS A 346 -0.56 -22.04 0.88
N TYR A 347 -1.05 -21.85 -0.34
CA TYR A 347 -2.28 -21.11 -0.64
C TYR A 347 -3.44 -22.03 -1.05
N GLY A 348 -3.30 -23.33 -0.84
CA GLY A 348 -4.31 -24.32 -1.24
C GLY A 348 -4.47 -24.51 -2.75
N LEU A 349 -3.54 -23.98 -3.55
CA LEU A 349 -3.62 -24.10 -5.01
C LEU A 349 -3.11 -25.44 -5.50
N PRO A 350 -3.70 -25.99 -6.60
CA PRO A 350 -3.26 -27.25 -7.19
C PRO A 350 -1.80 -27.16 -7.67
N SER A 351 -1.13 -28.31 -7.75
CA SER A 351 0.19 -28.40 -8.39
C SER A 351 0.12 -27.94 -9.85
N PHE A 352 1.27 -27.57 -10.41
CA PHE A 352 1.36 -27.11 -11.80
C PHE A 352 0.74 -28.11 -12.78
N GLY A 353 1.05 -29.38 -12.63
CA GLY A 353 0.51 -30.43 -13.51
C GLY A 353 -1.00 -30.62 -13.39
N LYS A 354 -1.56 -30.55 -12.17
CA LYS A 354 -3.02 -30.59 -11.97
C LYS A 354 -3.71 -29.37 -12.58
N ARG A 355 -3.10 -28.18 -12.44
CA ARG A 355 -3.64 -26.94 -13.01
C ARG A 355 -3.64 -26.99 -14.53
N LEU A 356 -2.51 -27.46 -15.12
CA LEU A 356 -2.39 -27.62 -16.58
C LEU A 356 -3.39 -28.64 -17.13
N ALA A 357 -3.54 -29.79 -16.48
CA ALA A 357 -4.48 -30.86 -16.92
C ALA A 357 -5.95 -30.40 -16.85
N ALA A 358 -6.29 -29.45 -15.98
CA ALA A 358 -7.63 -28.89 -15.87
C ALA A 358 -7.88 -27.72 -16.85
N ALA A 359 -6.87 -27.23 -17.54
CA ALA A 359 -7.01 -26.11 -18.47
C ALA A 359 -7.65 -26.57 -19.79
N THR A 360 -8.68 -25.83 -20.20
CA THR A 360 -9.45 -26.14 -21.43
C THR A 360 -9.27 -25.10 -22.53
N ARG A 361 -8.63 -23.96 -22.23
CA ARG A 361 -8.40 -22.88 -23.21
C ARG A 361 -7.44 -23.31 -24.29
N GLU A 362 -7.77 -23.03 -25.54
CA GLU A 362 -6.86 -23.24 -26.65
C GLU A 362 -5.85 -22.10 -26.75
N PHE A 363 -4.63 -22.44 -27.11
CA PHE A 363 -3.59 -21.48 -27.44
C PHE A 363 -3.50 -21.30 -28.94
N VAL A 364 -3.60 -20.05 -29.41
CA VAL A 364 -3.40 -19.70 -30.83
C VAL A 364 -2.08 -18.93 -30.95
N PRO A 365 -1.10 -19.47 -31.71
CA PRO A 365 0.17 -18.80 -31.87
C PRO A 365 0.03 -17.59 -32.81
N PHE A 366 0.73 -16.49 -32.48
CA PHE A 366 0.89 -15.37 -33.39
C PHE A 366 1.74 -15.77 -34.61
N THR A 367 1.28 -15.39 -35.80
CA THR A 367 1.95 -15.68 -37.08
C THR A 367 2.20 -14.46 -37.97
N GLY A 368 1.84 -13.25 -37.47
CA GLY A 368 1.98 -11.99 -38.18
C GLY A 368 3.39 -11.40 -38.16
N ASP A 369 3.47 -10.16 -38.63
CA ASP A 369 4.70 -9.36 -38.53
C ASP A 369 4.88 -8.80 -37.12
N PRO A 370 5.96 -9.13 -36.38
CA PRO A 370 6.18 -8.62 -35.04
C PRO A 370 6.30 -7.10 -34.94
N ALA A 371 6.91 -6.44 -35.94
CA ALA A 371 7.08 -4.99 -35.94
C ALA A 371 5.74 -4.26 -36.07
N GLY A 372 4.89 -4.73 -36.99
CA GLY A 372 3.54 -4.21 -37.16
C GLY A 372 2.66 -4.47 -35.93
N TRP A 373 2.83 -5.62 -35.26
CA TRP A 373 2.16 -5.92 -34.00
C TRP A 373 2.58 -4.93 -32.91
N PHE A 374 3.87 -4.69 -32.72
CA PHE A 374 4.38 -3.78 -31.69
C PHE A 374 3.89 -2.33 -31.88
N ALA A 375 3.82 -1.85 -33.11
CA ALA A 375 3.30 -0.52 -33.40
C ALA A 375 1.87 -0.27 -32.88
N GLN A 376 1.10 -1.35 -32.68
CA GLN A 376 -0.28 -1.32 -32.19
C GLN A 376 -0.44 -1.76 -30.74
N ASN A 377 0.57 -2.39 -30.13
CA ASN A 377 0.47 -3.10 -28.85
C ASN A 377 1.62 -2.74 -27.87
N GLY A 378 1.98 -1.47 -27.77
CA GLY A 378 3.00 -1.00 -26.82
C GLY A 378 2.51 -0.83 -25.38
N ARG A 379 1.18 -0.88 -25.14
CA ARG A 379 0.54 -0.69 -23.82
C ARG A 379 -0.59 -1.66 -23.61
N PHE A 380 -0.74 -2.13 -22.37
CA PHE A 380 -1.77 -3.07 -21.95
C PHE A 380 -2.45 -2.59 -20.67
N THR A 381 -3.64 -3.10 -20.41
CA THR A 381 -4.31 -2.94 -19.11
C THR A 381 -4.32 -4.29 -18.41
N ASP A 382 -3.89 -4.34 -17.15
CA ASP A 382 -3.90 -5.55 -16.35
C ASP A 382 -5.28 -5.84 -15.72
N PHE A 383 -5.39 -6.96 -15.00
CA PHE A 383 -6.63 -7.40 -14.34
C PHE A 383 -7.15 -6.41 -13.28
N SER A 384 -6.32 -5.50 -12.78
CA SER A 384 -6.65 -4.49 -11.78
C SER A 384 -6.88 -3.10 -12.37
N GLY A 385 -6.83 -2.97 -13.69
CA GLY A 385 -7.05 -1.71 -14.41
C GLY A 385 -5.79 -0.87 -14.63
N LYS A 386 -4.61 -1.34 -14.17
CA LYS A 386 -3.35 -0.59 -14.30
C LYS A 386 -2.75 -0.71 -15.70
N THR A 387 -2.15 0.38 -16.16
CA THR A 387 -1.43 0.44 -17.43
C THR A 387 -0.06 -0.22 -17.28
N ILE A 388 0.23 -1.17 -18.17
CA ILE A 388 1.53 -1.86 -18.29
C ILE A 388 2.11 -1.55 -19.66
N GLU A 389 3.33 -1.06 -19.69
CA GLU A 389 4.05 -0.76 -20.93
C GLU A 389 4.92 -1.94 -21.38
N LEU A 390 5.03 -2.14 -22.68
CA LEU A 390 6.04 -3.01 -23.28
C LEU A 390 7.15 -2.11 -23.87
N PRO A 391 8.29 -1.95 -23.18
CA PRO A 391 9.37 -1.10 -23.70
C PRO A 391 9.93 -1.66 -25.02
N GLU A 392 10.22 -0.77 -25.98
CA GLU A 392 10.78 -1.13 -27.29
C GLU A 392 12.05 -1.97 -27.15
N ARG A 393 12.94 -1.63 -26.22
CA ARG A 393 14.14 -2.40 -25.94
C ARG A 393 13.83 -3.82 -25.49
N THR A 394 12.82 -4.02 -24.65
CA THR A 394 12.37 -5.32 -24.19
C THR A 394 11.81 -6.11 -25.37
N PHE A 395 10.93 -5.50 -26.15
CA PHE A 395 10.36 -6.11 -27.34
C PHE A 395 11.45 -6.57 -28.32
N ALA A 396 12.34 -5.67 -28.75
CA ALA A 396 13.42 -5.96 -29.69
C ALA A 396 14.33 -7.09 -29.19
N THR A 397 14.68 -7.09 -27.92
CA THR A 397 15.52 -8.15 -27.33
C THR A 397 14.85 -9.53 -27.37
N HIS A 398 13.52 -9.59 -27.14
CA HIS A 398 12.79 -10.85 -27.03
C HIS A 398 12.22 -11.37 -28.36
N THR A 399 12.18 -10.54 -29.39
CA THR A 399 11.70 -10.92 -30.72
C THR A 399 12.82 -11.14 -31.73
N SER A 400 14.09 -11.06 -31.31
CA SER A 400 15.25 -11.23 -32.18
C SER A 400 16.14 -12.41 -31.77
N GLY A 401 16.95 -12.88 -32.70
CA GLY A 401 17.97 -13.91 -32.48
C GLY A 401 17.40 -15.22 -31.90
N LYS A 402 18.05 -15.77 -30.91
CA LYS A 402 17.69 -17.06 -30.28
C LYS A 402 16.33 -17.08 -29.60
N TYR A 403 15.75 -15.94 -29.32
CA TYR A 403 14.47 -15.84 -28.60
C TYR A 403 13.26 -15.83 -29.56
N THR A 404 13.45 -15.53 -30.83
CA THR A 404 12.37 -15.35 -31.84
C THR A 404 11.38 -16.51 -31.82
N ALA A 405 11.88 -17.74 -32.01
CA ALA A 405 11.03 -18.92 -32.09
C ALA A 405 10.22 -19.22 -30.83
N ALA A 406 10.72 -18.80 -29.65
CA ALA A 406 10.05 -19.07 -28.38
C ALA A 406 9.15 -17.91 -27.91
N ARG A 407 9.31 -16.70 -28.43
CA ARG A 407 8.65 -15.49 -27.93
C ARG A 407 7.65 -14.89 -28.92
N VAL A 408 7.97 -14.89 -30.21
CA VAL A 408 7.09 -14.32 -31.23
C VAL A 408 5.72 -15.01 -31.26
N PRO A 409 5.60 -16.34 -31.19
CA PRO A 409 4.29 -16.99 -31.16
C PRO A 409 3.40 -16.62 -29.97
N LEU A 410 3.97 -15.97 -28.93
CA LEU A 410 3.24 -15.58 -27.71
C LEU A 410 2.78 -14.13 -27.71
N LEU A 411 2.96 -13.36 -28.77
CA LEU A 411 2.69 -11.91 -28.76
C LEU A 411 1.21 -11.60 -28.47
N ASP A 412 0.28 -12.22 -29.18
CA ASP A 412 -1.15 -11.93 -29.04
C ASP A 412 -1.72 -12.26 -27.66
N VAL A 413 -1.13 -13.23 -26.96
CA VAL A 413 -1.64 -13.61 -25.65
C VAL A 413 -1.12 -12.75 -24.49
N ILE A 414 -0.16 -11.85 -24.72
CA ILE A 414 0.35 -10.95 -23.66
C ILE A 414 -0.79 -10.15 -23.04
N ALA A 415 -1.62 -9.51 -23.85
CA ALA A 415 -2.76 -8.72 -23.39
C ALA A 415 -3.77 -9.58 -22.61
N GLU A 416 -4.04 -10.80 -23.09
CA GLU A 416 -4.94 -11.74 -22.44
C GLU A 416 -4.41 -12.20 -21.08
N VAL A 417 -3.12 -12.56 -21.01
CA VAL A 417 -2.47 -12.99 -19.76
C VAL A 417 -2.50 -11.88 -18.73
N LEU A 418 -2.25 -10.65 -19.11
CA LEU A 418 -2.29 -9.50 -18.20
C LEU A 418 -3.69 -9.19 -17.71
N ARG A 419 -4.67 -9.20 -18.61
CA ARG A 419 -6.07 -8.83 -18.30
C ARG A 419 -6.81 -9.91 -17.52
N GLN A 420 -6.55 -11.18 -17.80
CA GLN A 420 -7.27 -12.31 -17.22
C GLN A 420 -6.33 -13.42 -16.77
N PRO A 421 -5.35 -13.15 -15.90
CA PRO A 421 -4.47 -14.19 -15.39
C PRO A 421 -5.24 -15.19 -14.53
N ASP A 422 -4.82 -16.43 -14.53
CA ASP A 422 -5.29 -17.45 -13.60
C ASP A 422 -4.64 -17.28 -12.22
N GLU A 423 -3.40 -16.81 -12.19
CA GLU A 423 -2.65 -16.53 -10.97
C GLU A 423 -1.72 -15.33 -11.18
N VAL A 424 -1.58 -14.48 -10.16
CA VAL A 424 -0.56 -13.42 -10.13
C VAL A 424 0.26 -13.56 -8.87
N TRP A 425 1.58 -13.63 -9.04
CA TRP A 425 2.55 -13.83 -7.97
C TRP A 425 3.51 -12.67 -7.87
N LEU A 426 3.64 -12.09 -6.66
CA LEU A 426 4.70 -11.17 -6.34
C LEU A 426 5.90 -11.96 -5.83
N ASN A 427 6.97 -12.01 -6.61
CA ASN A 427 8.18 -12.73 -6.26
C ASN A 427 9.40 -12.12 -6.94
N ASN A 428 10.56 -12.66 -6.59
CA ASN A 428 11.82 -12.36 -7.23
C ASN A 428 12.56 -13.64 -7.63
N TYR A 429 13.09 -13.64 -8.85
CA TYR A 429 13.83 -14.79 -9.38
C TYR A 429 15.13 -15.10 -8.65
N ASP A 430 15.77 -14.11 -8.04
CA ASP A 430 17.02 -14.27 -7.29
C ASP A 430 16.80 -14.32 -5.77
N GLY A 431 15.55 -14.26 -5.31
CA GLY A 431 15.16 -14.43 -3.92
C GLY A 431 15.53 -13.26 -2.99
N LYS A 432 15.95 -12.11 -3.55
CA LYS A 432 16.39 -10.97 -2.73
C LYS A 432 15.35 -9.90 -2.50
N VAL A 433 14.52 -9.62 -3.49
CA VAL A 433 13.49 -8.58 -3.43
C VAL A 433 12.24 -9.06 -4.15
N PHE A 434 11.06 -8.89 -3.56
CA PHE A 434 9.78 -9.22 -4.19
C PHE A 434 9.29 -8.01 -5.01
N ASP A 435 9.87 -7.79 -6.19
CA ASP A 435 9.58 -6.64 -7.05
C ASP A 435 8.98 -7.01 -8.42
N CYS A 436 8.84 -8.29 -8.70
CA CYS A 436 8.31 -8.77 -9.97
C CYS A 436 6.92 -9.40 -9.80
N LEU A 437 5.99 -8.97 -10.64
CA LEU A 437 4.68 -9.60 -10.79
C LEU A 437 4.74 -10.63 -11.91
N ASN A 438 4.39 -11.86 -11.59
CA ASN A 438 4.31 -12.98 -12.52
C ASN A 438 2.86 -13.26 -12.83
N TYR A 439 2.38 -12.90 -14.00
CA TYR A 439 1.03 -13.14 -14.48
C TYR A 439 1.01 -14.47 -15.21
N ILE A 440 0.36 -15.47 -14.67
CA ILE A 440 0.33 -16.82 -15.22
C ILE A 440 -1.06 -17.15 -15.74
N ARG A 441 -1.13 -17.66 -16.99
CA ARG A 441 -2.35 -18.18 -17.58
C ARG A 441 -2.12 -19.58 -18.12
N PHE A 442 -3.05 -20.47 -17.84
CA PHE A 442 -2.99 -21.86 -18.27
C PHE A 442 -3.88 -22.10 -19.50
N TYR A 443 -3.31 -22.73 -20.49
CA TYR A 443 -3.95 -23.24 -21.69
C TYR A 443 -3.91 -24.77 -21.67
N ARG A 444 -4.61 -25.45 -22.58
CA ARG A 444 -4.75 -26.91 -22.59
C ARG A 444 -3.41 -27.66 -22.43
N ASP A 445 -2.35 -27.22 -23.07
CA ASP A 445 -1.04 -27.87 -23.07
C ASP A 445 0.13 -26.94 -22.75
N LYS A 446 -0.18 -25.69 -22.34
CA LYS A 446 0.80 -24.62 -22.11
C LYS A 446 0.44 -23.79 -20.89
N ALA A 447 1.46 -23.24 -20.25
CA ALA A 447 1.31 -22.16 -19.29
C ALA A 447 2.21 -21.00 -19.71
N ILE A 448 1.62 -19.82 -19.85
CA ILE A 448 2.32 -18.61 -20.26
C ILE A 448 2.50 -17.72 -19.04
N ASN A 449 3.72 -17.22 -18.87
CA ASN A 449 4.06 -16.25 -17.85
C ASN A 449 4.46 -14.93 -18.50
N VAL A 450 3.81 -13.84 -18.10
CA VAL A 450 4.24 -12.47 -18.40
C VAL A 450 4.76 -11.88 -17.10
N VAL A 451 5.99 -11.40 -17.12
CA VAL A 451 6.68 -10.86 -15.95
C VAL A 451 6.75 -9.34 -16.07
N CYS A 452 6.20 -8.65 -15.08
CA CYS A 452 6.19 -7.20 -15.01
C CYS A 452 6.90 -6.71 -13.75
N ARG A 453 7.46 -5.51 -13.83
CA ARG A 453 7.99 -4.80 -12.66
C ARG A 453 7.92 -3.29 -12.86
N ILE A 454 8.08 -2.56 -11.76
CA ILE A 454 8.29 -1.12 -11.81
C ILE A 454 9.75 -0.85 -12.19
N GLU A 455 9.97 -0.20 -13.33
CA GLU A 455 11.28 0.18 -13.82
C GLU A 455 11.57 1.65 -13.48
N ASN A 456 12.72 1.87 -12.82
CA ASN A 456 13.21 3.21 -12.42
C ASN A 456 12.20 4.02 -11.60
N GLY A 457 11.24 3.36 -10.92
CA GLY A 457 10.17 4.02 -10.17
C GLY A 457 9.15 4.78 -11.02
N LYS A 458 9.21 4.65 -12.37
CA LYS A 458 8.44 5.49 -13.29
C LYS A 458 7.49 4.73 -14.21
N THR A 459 7.74 3.45 -14.46
CA THR A 459 6.98 2.67 -15.44
C THR A 459 6.71 1.28 -14.93
N LEU A 460 5.45 0.86 -14.93
CA LEU A 460 5.10 -0.55 -14.76
C LEU A 460 5.25 -1.24 -16.12
N ALA A 461 6.26 -2.07 -16.27
CA ALA A 461 6.69 -2.55 -17.57
C ALA A 461 6.78 -4.09 -17.65
N VAL A 462 6.45 -4.61 -18.84
CA VAL A 462 6.75 -6.00 -19.20
C VAL A 462 8.28 -6.16 -19.28
N ARG A 463 8.83 -7.03 -18.45
CA ARG A 463 10.25 -7.39 -18.46
C ARG A 463 10.54 -8.54 -19.40
N THR A 464 9.65 -9.54 -19.44
CA THR A 464 9.75 -10.72 -20.29
C THR A 464 8.43 -11.48 -20.33
N TRP A 465 8.26 -12.32 -21.36
CA TRP A 465 7.14 -13.25 -21.46
C TRP A 465 7.65 -14.58 -22.00
N PHE A 466 7.08 -15.70 -21.57
CA PHE A 466 7.55 -17.02 -21.99
C PHE A 466 6.58 -18.13 -21.61
N GLU A 467 6.70 -19.26 -22.31
CA GLU A 467 6.07 -20.52 -21.94
C GLU A 467 6.83 -21.17 -20.78
N ILE A 468 6.13 -21.51 -19.71
CA ILE A 468 6.69 -22.26 -18.59
C ILE A 468 6.87 -23.72 -19.05
N ALA A 469 8.10 -24.23 -19.00
CA ALA A 469 8.39 -25.61 -19.43
C ALA A 469 7.51 -26.63 -18.70
N ILE A 470 6.80 -27.46 -19.45
CA ILE A 470 5.88 -28.45 -18.90
C ILE A 470 6.62 -29.57 -18.18
N ARG A 471 7.76 -29.98 -18.70
CA ARG A 471 8.55 -31.06 -18.12
C ARG A 471 9.64 -30.49 -17.23
N PRO A 472 9.72 -30.92 -15.96
CA PRO A 472 10.87 -30.59 -15.15
C PRO A 472 12.11 -31.21 -15.82
N THR A 473 13.06 -30.37 -16.18
CA THR A 473 14.36 -30.83 -16.69
C THR A 473 15.17 -31.41 -15.54
N THR A 474 15.02 -32.69 -15.25
CA THR A 474 15.98 -33.42 -14.43
C THR A 474 16.96 -34.15 -15.35
N ARG A 475 18.26 -33.97 -15.12
CA ARG A 475 19.32 -34.70 -15.82
C ARG A 475 19.27 -36.23 -15.62
N SER A 476 18.44 -36.73 -14.70
CA SER A 476 18.47 -38.16 -14.29
C SER A 476 17.13 -38.88 -14.30
N GLY A 477 16.07 -38.36 -14.93
CA GLY A 477 14.80 -39.10 -15.11
C GLY A 477 14.05 -39.55 -13.83
N GLY A 478 14.54 -39.18 -12.66
CA GLY A 478 13.92 -39.50 -11.37
C GLY A 478 12.71 -38.62 -11.04
N LYS A 479 11.77 -39.16 -10.23
CA LYS A 479 10.69 -38.36 -9.66
C LYS A 479 11.30 -37.25 -8.79
N MET A 480 11.10 -35.98 -9.19
CA MET A 480 11.56 -34.86 -8.44
C MET A 480 10.61 -34.59 -7.26
N ALA A 481 11.15 -34.33 -6.09
CA ALA A 481 10.36 -33.87 -4.96
C ALA A 481 9.63 -32.58 -5.37
N PRO A 482 8.34 -32.41 -4.99
CA PRO A 482 7.54 -31.24 -5.41
C PRO A 482 8.21 -29.91 -5.16
N GLU A 483 8.94 -29.77 -4.05
CA GLU A 483 9.67 -28.56 -3.67
C GLU A 483 10.88 -28.24 -4.56
N LYS A 484 11.38 -29.22 -5.33
CA LYS A 484 12.48 -29.08 -6.28
C LYS A 484 12.03 -28.80 -7.71
N ASP A 485 10.71 -28.79 -7.96
CA ASP A 485 10.16 -28.51 -9.29
C ASP A 485 10.55 -27.09 -9.72
N PRO A 486 11.36 -26.90 -10.80
CA PRO A 486 11.80 -25.58 -11.24
C PRO A 486 10.64 -24.67 -11.68
N ARG A 487 9.46 -25.24 -11.96
CA ARG A 487 8.26 -24.47 -12.28
C ARG A 487 7.68 -23.75 -11.07
N LEU A 488 7.98 -24.23 -9.85
CA LEU A 488 7.59 -23.57 -8.60
C LEU A 488 8.20 -22.18 -8.45
N LYS A 489 9.35 -21.89 -9.07
CA LYS A 489 9.98 -20.56 -8.98
C LYS A 489 9.06 -19.42 -9.45
N TYR A 490 8.12 -19.70 -10.36
CA TYR A 490 7.16 -18.73 -10.86
C TYR A 490 5.90 -18.65 -10.00
N ARG A 491 5.63 -19.68 -9.20
CA ARG A 491 4.48 -19.81 -8.30
C ARG A 491 4.93 -19.84 -6.83
N ARG A 492 5.91 -18.99 -6.52
CA ARG A 492 6.47 -18.73 -5.18
C ARG A 492 6.25 -17.30 -4.77
N GLY A 493 6.37 -17.04 -3.45
CA GLY A 493 6.26 -15.72 -2.87
C GLY A 493 4.83 -15.40 -2.47
N LEU A 494 4.39 -14.18 -2.70
CA LEU A 494 3.08 -13.70 -2.29
C LEU A 494 2.06 -13.83 -3.42
N LEU A 495 0.95 -14.47 -3.14
CA LEU A 495 -0.15 -14.59 -4.10
C LEU A 495 -0.98 -13.31 -4.09
N VAL A 496 -0.97 -12.60 -5.22
CA VAL A 496 -1.69 -11.35 -5.44
C VAL A 496 -3.12 -11.60 -5.94
N LYS A 497 -3.27 -12.63 -6.79
CA LYS A 497 -4.55 -13.06 -7.37
C LYS A 497 -4.55 -14.56 -7.56
N LYS A 498 -5.67 -15.20 -7.21
CA LYS A 498 -6.00 -16.61 -7.50
C LYS A 498 -7.22 -16.72 -8.39
#